data_48fdbbc0760a10634484e4b0fe8e73ed
#
_entry.id   48fdbbc0760a10634484e4b0fe8e73ed
#
_cell.length_a   1.000
_cell.length_b   1.000
_cell.length_c   1.000
_cell.angle_alpha   90.00
_cell.angle_beta   90.00
_cell.angle_gamma   90.00
#
_symmetry.space_group_name_H-M   'P 1'
#
loop_
_entity.id
_entity.type
_entity.pdbx_description
1 polymer ?
#
loop_
_entity_poly.entity_id
_entity_poly.type
_entity_poly.pdbx_seq_one_letter_code
_entity_poly.pdbx_strand_id
1 'polypeptide(L)'
;MSKRNQRETRSSSSSSSQYQPSRKRSLHDGTPGKDDDHVSLGNIMDKLCHLESRMEDLFGSLKSELSCLRHELNEEIEKVKSTVNDMETSLNAAWDTIKDLQDELKIHAEFRKKHKESLEKHLEDNGVSQSAKAKIAQQESQINLLNTKLSEEQEKIIALENYSRRENLRFMNIPEQEHENCTDTVYDIVENGLNINTQNIYFHAVHRVGKPRSPEDSHHHPRPIIARFLCREDRDRVFKAKGRLRHSTDYPDAYITKDYAKAIQLERKELIKAMFIARKKGMSAKEVDRNLVINDNVYHVGNIPDELKPAAESTRS
;
A
#
# COMPACT_ATOMS: atom_id res chain seq x y z
N MET A 1 5.47 46.24 2.51
CA MET A 1 6.67 45.88 1.73
C MET A 1 6.43 44.50 1.10
N SER A 2 6.13 44.52 -0.19
CA SER A 2 5.72 43.41 -1.00
C SER A 2 6.98 42.72 -1.56
N LYS A 3 7.12 41.37 -1.40
CA LYS A 3 8.07 40.60 -2.17
C LYS A 3 7.31 39.60 -3.04
N ARG A 4 7.27 39.92 -4.32
CA ARG A 4 6.85 39.06 -5.42
C ARG A 4 7.85 37.89 -5.53
N ASN A 5 7.36 36.67 -5.46
CA ASN A 5 8.10 35.50 -5.94
C ASN A 5 7.76 35.27 -7.40
N GLN A 6 8.78 35.40 -8.24
CA GLN A 6 8.75 35.04 -9.64
C GLN A 6 8.83 33.49 -9.75
N ARG A 7 7.84 32.93 -10.41
CA ARG A 7 7.88 31.54 -10.91
C ARG A 7 8.63 31.52 -12.22
N GLU A 8 9.80 30.91 -12.25
CA GLU A 8 10.46 30.52 -13.48
C GLU A 8 9.76 29.28 -14.07
N THR A 9 9.13 29.48 -15.19
CA THR A 9 8.63 28.41 -16.05
C THR A 9 9.77 27.90 -16.92
N ARG A 10 10.26 26.71 -16.61
CA ARG A 10 11.17 25.99 -17.54
C ARG A 10 10.34 25.43 -18.69
N SER A 11 10.58 26.01 -19.86
CA SER A 11 10.09 25.52 -21.14
C SER A 11 10.81 24.23 -21.52
N SER A 12 10.05 23.16 -21.67
CA SER A 12 10.49 21.93 -22.32
C SER A 12 10.54 22.14 -23.83
N SER A 13 11.76 22.15 -24.39
CA SER A 13 11.98 22.16 -25.83
C SER A 13 11.71 20.77 -26.39
N SER A 14 10.59 20.62 -27.08
CA SER A 14 10.29 19.49 -27.93
C SER A 14 11.02 19.67 -29.26
N SER A 15 12.03 18.86 -29.53
CA SER A 15 12.67 18.76 -30.85
C SER A 15 11.76 17.98 -31.79
N SER A 16 11.03 18.72 -32.60
CA SER A 16 10.30 18.17 -33.75
C SER A 16 11.27 17.84 -34.88
N SER A 17 11.44 16.53 -35.15
CA SER A 17 12.08 16.02 -36.33
C SER A 17 11.26 16.41 -37.57
N GLN A 18 11.79 17.30 -38.38
CA GLN A 18 11.22 17.69 -39.66
C GLN A 18 11.42 16.58 -40.68
N TYR A 19 10.34 15.98 -41.10
CA TYR A 19 10.27 15.15 -42.29
C TYR A 19 10.29 16.06 -43.53
N GLN A 20 11.33 16.03 -44.35
CA GLN A 20 11.35 16.66 -45.67
C GLN A 20 10.81 15.68 -46.71
N PRO A 21 9.86 16.09 -47.54
CA PRO A 21 9.39 15.26 -48.64
C PRO A 21 10.39 15.34 -49.85
N SER A 22 10.88 14.19 -50.23
CA SER A 22 11.75 14.02 -51.38
C SER A 22 11.03 14.37 -52.71
N ARG A 23 11.77 15.07 -53.52
CA ARG A 23 11.45 15.62 -54.86
C ARG A 23 10.82 14.60 -55.79
N LYS A 24 9.73 15.04 -56.43
CA LYS A 24 9.17 14.46 -57.65
C LYS A 24 10.23 14.39 -58.76
N ARG A 25 10.53 13.22 -59.24
CA ARG A 25 11.21 13.02 -60.53
C ARG A 25 10.17 12.90 -61.63
N SER A 26 10.39 13.68 -62.66
CA SER A 26 9.64 13.76 -63.90
C SER A 26 9.60 12.41 -64.61
N LEU A 27 8.44 12.05 -65.08
CA LEU A 27 8.23 11.03 -66.07
C LEU A 27 8.94 11.40 -67.37
N HIS A 28 9.81 10.51 -67.82
CA HIS A 28 10.30 10.53 -69.21
C HIS A 28 9.73 9.29 -69.86
N ASP A 29 8.95 9.56 -70.90
CA ASP A 29 8.36 8.57 -71.80
C ASP A 29 9.51 7.90 -72.58
N GLY A 30 9.55 6.58 -72.53
CA GLY A 30 10.48 5.78 -73.34
C GLY A 30 9.89 4.39 -73.54
N THR A 31 9.50 4.13 -74.74
CA THR A 31 8.92 2.90 -75.31
C THR A 31 9.58 1.61 -74.89
N PRO A 32 8.84 0.49 -74.86
CA PRO A 32 9.26 -0.76 -74.24
C PRO A 32 10.21 -1.55 -75.10
N GLY A 33 11.45 -1.67 -74.66
CA GLY A 33 12.31 -2.76 -75.09
C GLY A 33 11.93 -4.03 -74.32
N LYS A 34 11.62 -5.07 -75.04
CA LYS A 34 11.51 -6.43 -74.48
C LYS A 34 12.90 -6.87 -74.07
N ASP A 35 13.17 -6.82 -72.81
CA ASP A 35 14.24 -7.62 -72.20
C ASP A 35 13.59 -8.63 -71.28
N ASP A 36 13.69 -9.90 -71.67
CA ASP A 36 13.36 -11.03 -70.83
C ASP A 36 14.30 -11.01 -69.61
N ASP A 37 13.84 -10.37 -68.54
CA ASP A 37 14.47 -10.45 -67.24
C ASP A 37 14.30 -11.89 -66.72
N HIS A 38 15.17 -12.78 -67.17
CA HIS A 38 15.43 -14.04 -66.46
C HIS A 38 16.02 -13.66 -65.10
N VAL A 39 15.14 -13.46 -64.13
CA VAL A 39 15.56 -13.30 -62.73
C VAL A 39 16.26 -14.62 -62.34
N SER A 40 17.58 -14.60 -62.37
CA SER A 40 18.39 -15.75 -61.98
C SER A 40 18.06 -16.14 -60.56
N LEU A 41 17.85 -17.43 -60.33
CA LEU A 41 17.68 -18.00 -58.98
C LEU A 41 18.74 -17.50 -57.98
N GLY A 42 19.97 -17.22 -58.48
CA GLY A 42 21.04 -16.59 -57.73
C GLY A 42 20.69 -15.20 -57.19
N ASN A 43 20.11 -14.33 -58.02
CA ASN A 43 19.69 -13.01 -57.59
C ASN A 43 18.58 -13.00 -56.55
N ILE A 44 17.71 -14.01 -56.55
CA ILE A 44 16.66 -14.20 -55.56
C ILE A 44 17.30 -14.66 -54.26
N MET A 45 18.21 -15.61 -54.30
CA MET A 45 18.95 -16.11 -53.13
C MET A 45 19.76 -14.99 -52.48
N ASP A 46 20.49 -14.18 -53.24
CA ASP A 46 21.26 -13.05 -52.72
C ASP A 46 20.35 -12.00 -52.03
N LYS A 47 19.19 -11.71 -52.61
CA LYS A 47 18.20 -10.83 -52.01
C LYS A 47 17.59 -11.41 -50.72
N LEU A 48 17.36 -12.72 -50.67
CA LEU A 48 16.89 -13.42 -49.46
C LEU A 48 17.95 -13.37 -48.35
N CYS A 49 19.20 -13.73 -48.65
CA CYS A 49 20.30 -13.59 -47.68
C CYS A 49 20.50 -12.16 -47.18
N HIS A 50 20.35 -11.17 -48.06
CA HIS A 50 20.41 -9.75 -47.65
C HIS A 50 19.22 -9.34 -46.77
N LEU A 51 18.03 -9.85 -47.04
CA LEU A 51 16.85 -9.65 -46.17
C LEU A 51 17.00 -10.35 -44.81
N GLU A 52 17.52 -11.58 -44.80
CA GLU A 52 17.84 -12.29 -43.56
C GLU A 52 18.82 -11.50 -42.69
N SER A 53 19.95 -11.07 -43.27
CA SER A 53 20.94 -10.24 -42.56
C SER A 53 20.33 -8.95 -42.01
N ARG A 54 19.51 -8.26 -42.78
CA ARG A 54 18.82 -7.03 -42.31
C ARG A 54 17.80 -7.32 -41.22
N MET A 55 17.13 -8.45 -41.28
CA MET A 55 16.23 -8.90 -40.19
C MET A 55 16.99 -9.16 -38.91
N GLU A 56 18.12 -9.90 -38.99
CA GLU A 56 18.97 -10.16 -37.83
C GLU A 56 19.50 -8.88 -37.20
N ASP A 57 19.96 -7.92 -38.01
CA ASP A 57 20.40 -6.58 -37.55
C ASP A 57 19.29 -5.82 -36.86
N LEU A 58 18.07 -5.83 -37.41
CA LEU A 58 16.90 -5.19 -36.83
C LEU A 58 16.48 -5.88 -35.50
N PHE A 59 16.48 -7.20 -35.45
CA PHE A 59 16.22 -7.94 -34.22
C PHE A 59 17.28 -7.66 -33.16
N GLY A 60 18.55 -7.57 -33.53
CA GLY A 60 19.64 -7.20 -32.65
C GLY A 60 19.46 -5.81 -32.04
N SER A 61 19.15 -4.83 -32.91
CA SER A 61 18.87 -3.44 -32.47
C SER A 61 17.66 -3.37 -31.54
N LEU A 62 16.55 -4.00 -31.93
CA LEU A 62 15.32 -4.02 -31.11
C LEU A 62 15.54 -4.69 -29.75
N LYS A 63 16.30 -5.78 -29.73
CA LYS A 63 16.65 -6.49 -28.49
C LYS A 63 17.52 -5.60 -27.58
N SER A 64 18.45 -4.86 -28.15
CA SER A 64 19.28 -3.90 -27.41
C SER A 64 18.46 -2.76 -26.84
N GLU A 65 17.56 -2.16 -27.64
CA GLU A 65 16.66 -1.08 -27.18
C GLU A 65 15.71 -1.56 -26.06
N LEU A 66 15.13 -2.75 -26.21
CA LEU A 66 14.30 -3.36 -25.16
C LEU A 66 15.08 -3.62 -23.87
N SER A 67 16.35 -4.02 -23.99
CA SER A 67 17.22 -4.23 -22.82
C SER A 67 17.52 -2.91 -22.12
N CYS A 68 17.77 -1.83 -22.87
CA CYS A 68 18.01 -0.50 -22.34
C CYS A 68 16.76 0.05 -21.62
N LEU A 69 15.60 0.00 -22.29
CA LEU A 69 14.33 0.43 -21.72
C LEU A 69 13.96 -0.36 -20.45
N ARG A 70 14.24 -1.66 -20.45
CA ARG A 70 14.03 -2.50 -19.25
C ARG A 70 14.93 -2.07 -18.10
N HIS A 71 16.18 -1.70 -18.41
CA HIS A 71 17.12 -1.22 -17.39
C HIS A 71 16.66 0.12 -16.81
N GLU A 72 16.34 1.08 -17.66
CA GLU A 72 15.80 2.39 -17.25
C GLU A 72 14.52 2.27 -16.42
N LEU A 73 13.60 1.41 -16.85
CA LEU A 73 12.36 1.17 -16.12
C LEU A 73 12.63 0.55 -14.74
N ASN A 74 13.58 -0.38 -14.65
CA ASN A 74 13.94 -0.96 -13.36
C ASN A 74 14.58 0.07 -12.42
N GLU A 75 15.43 0.96 -12.93
CA GLU A 75 15.98 2.06 -12.13
C GLU A 75 14.90 3.00 -11.59
N GLU A 76 13.93 3.37 -12.43
CA GLU A 76 12.81 4.19 -11.99
C GLU A 76 11.92 3.47 -10.96
N ILE A 77 11.69 2.18 -11.14
CA ILE A 77 10.97 1.36 -10.17
C ILE A 77 11.69 1.34 -8.82
N GLU A 78 13.02 1.19 -8.80
CA GLU A 78 13.77 1.20 -7.54
C GLU A 78 13.76 2.59 -6.87
N LYS A 79 13.82 3.68 -7.63
CA LYS A 79 13.64 5.03 -7.09
C LYS A 79 12.26 5.22 -6.46
N VAL A 80 11.20 4.77 -7.15
CA VAL A 80 9.84 4.84 -6.62
C VAL A 80 9.69 3.98 -5.37
N LYS A 81 10.30 2.78 -5.34
CA LYS A 81 10.30 1.92 -4.14
C LYS A 81 10.98 2.59 -2.96
N SER A 82 12.13 3.24 -3.18
CA SER A 82 12.83 3.99 -2.14
C SER A 82 11.96 5.10 -1.57
N THR A 83 11.36 5.93 -2.44
CA THR A 83 10.48 7.02 -2.00
C THR A 83 9.25 6.53 -1.24
N VAL A 84 8.67 5.41 -1.65
CA VAL A 84 7.53 4.79 -0.93
C VAL A 84 7.96 4.31 0.46
N ASN A 85 9.12 3.68 0.58
CA ASN A 85 9.66 3.27 1.88
C ASN A 85 9.92 4.46 2.81
N ASP A 86 10.49 5.55 2.28
CA ASP A 86 10.75 6.77 3.03
C ASP A 86 9.44 7.42 3.51
N MET A 87 8.42 7.43 2.65
CA MET A 87 7.08 7.89 3.01
C MET A 87 6.43 7.00 4.08
N GLU A 88 6.55 5.67 3.98
CA GLU A 88 6.04 4.75 5.01
C GLU A 88 6.74 4.95 6.35
N THR A 89 8.05 5.19 6.33
CA THR A 89 8.82 5.47 7.54
C THR A 89 8.40 6.79 8.18
N SER A 90 8.26 7.84 7.37
CA SER A 90 7.78 9.15 7.83
C SER A 90 6.36 9.10 8.38
N LEU A 91 5.49 8.32 7.74
CA LEU A 91 4.11 8.13 8.20
C LEU A 91 4.06 7.38 9.54
N ASN A 92 4.89 6.35 9.70
CA ASN A 92 4.98 5.63 10.98
C ASN A 92 5.50 6.53 12.12
N ALA A 93 6.52 7.35 11.85
CA ALA A 93 7.02 8.32 12.82
C ALA A 93 5.96 9.38 13.19
N ALA A 94 5.20 9.86 12.22
CA ALA A 94 4.07 10.76 12.47
C ALA A 94 2.98 10.11 13.33
N TRP A 95 2.68 8.83 13.11
CA TRP A 95 1.73 8.09 13.93
C TRP A 95 2.20 7.92 15.38
N ASP A 96 3.46 7.63 15.59
CA ASP A 96 4.02 7.50 16.94
C ASP A 96 3.97 8.87 17.65
N THR A 97 4.30 9.96 16.95
CA THR A 97 4.18 11.34 17.49
C THR A 97 2.74 11.70 17.85
N ILE A 98 1.77 11.35 16.98
CA ILE A 98 0.34 11.59 17.26
C ILE A 98 -0.10 10.84 18.51
N LYS A 99 0.36 9.60 18.69
CA LYS A 99 0.05 8.78 19.85
C LYS A 99 0.62 9.41 21.14
N ASP A 100 1.86 9.86 21.11
CA ASP A 100 2.51 10.49 22.25
C ASP A 100 1.77 11.78 22.63
N LEU A 101 1.41 12.61 21.64
CA LEU A 101 0.61 13.82 21.86
C LEU A 101 -0.80 13.51 22.42
N GLN A 102 -1.41 12.39 22.03
CA GLN A 102 -2.69 11.97 22.60
C GLN A 102 -2.58 11.61 24.09
N ASP A 103 -1.51 10.90 24.44
CA ASP A 103 -1.27 10.52 25.82
C ASP A 103 -0.91 11.74 26.69
N GLU A 104 -0.12 12.68 26.14
CA GLU A 104 0.10 13.99 26.80
C GLU A 104 -1.21 14.76 26.99
N LEU A 105 -2.08 14.81 25.98
CA LEU A 105 -3.38 15.46 26.08
C LEU A 105 -4.28 14.85 27.17
N LYS A 106 -4.25 13.52 27.33
CA LYS A 106 -4.97 12.86 28.43
C LYS A 106 -4.44 13.28 29.79
N ILE A 107 -3.11 13.27 29.97
CA ILE A 107 -2.44 13.68 31.21
C ILE A 107 -2.80 15.14 31.52
N HIS A 108 -2.72 16.03 30.51
CA HIS A 108 -3.10 17.41 30.67
C HIS A 108 -4.61 17.63 30.94
N ALA A 109 -5.46 16.77 30.40
CA ALA A 109 -6.90 16.82 30.70
C ALA A 109 -7.19 16.44 32.17
N GLU A 110 -6.53 15.40 32.67
CA GLU A 110 -6.65 14.99 34.09
C GLU A 110 -6.06 16.05 35.03
N PHE A 111 -4.89 16.59 34.70
CA PHE A 111 -4.28 17.69 35.46
C PHE A 111 -5.21 18.89 35.52
N ARG A 112 -5.81 19.31 34.39
CA ARG A 112 -6.75 20.44 34.34
C ARG A 112 -8.00 20.15 35.14
N LYS A 113 -8.52 18.91 35.14
CA LYS A 113 -9.68 18.54 35.94
C LYS A 113 -9.38 18.72 37.44
N LYS A 114 -8.25 18.17 37.92
CA LYS A 114 -7.81 18.34 39.31
C LYS A 114 -7.55 19.79 39.68
N HIS A 115 -6.92 20.55 38.76
CA HIS A 115 -6.64 21.97 38.99
C HIS A 115 -7.92 22.81 39.01
N LYS A 116 -8.92 22.46 38.17
CA LYS A 116 -10.24 23.08 38.15
C LYS A 116 -10.96 22.84 39.49
N GLU A 117 -11.01 21.62 39.97
CA GLU A 117 -11.63 21.27 41.25
C GLU A 117 -10.96 22.01 42.42
N SER A 118 -9.61 22.13 42.37
CA SER A 118 -8.86 22.92 43.37
C SER A 118 -9.14 24.43 43.27
N LEU A 119 -9.24 24.98 42.03
CA LEU A 119 -9.53 26.37 41.77
C LEU A 119 -10.98 26.72 42.15
N GLU A 120 -11.93 25.86 41.85
CA GLU A 120 -13.33 26.03 42.25
C GLU A 120 -13.45 26.14 43.78
N LYS A 121 -12.73 25.26 44.50
CA LYS A 121 -12.66 25.29 45.96
C LYS A 121 -12.04 26.58 46.49
N HIS A 122 -10.96 27.08 45.88
CA HIS A 122 -10.34 28.35 46.21
C HIS A 122 -11.17 29.57 45.76
N LEU A 123 -11.97 29.45 44.71
CA LEU A 123 -12.86 30.52 44.21
C LEU A 123 -14.12 30.68 45.05
N GLU A 124 -14.62 29.59 45.65
CA GLU A 124 -15.70 29.62 46.62
C GLU A 124 -15.25 30.31 47.91
N ASP A 125 -13.99 30.09 48.34
CA ASP A 125 -13.43 30.71 49.55
C ASP A 125 -13.02 32.18 49.38
N ASN A 126 -12.69 32.65 48.16
CA ASN A 126 -12.09 34.00 47.94
C ASN A 126 -12.86 34.97 47.04
N GLY A 127 -14.10 34.72 46.68
CA GLY A 127 -14.95 35.68 45.98
C GLY A 127 -14.44 36.16 44.61
N VAL A 128 -13.71 35.31 43.88
CA VAL A 128 -13.08 35.64 42.59
C VAL A 128 -14.12 35.88 41.49
N SER A 129 -13.90 36.95 40.78
CA SER A 129 -14.71 37.58 39.73
C SER A 129 -15.33 36.59 38.72
N GLN A 130 -16.63 36.80 38.45
CA GLN A 130 -17.39 36.11 37.38
C GLN A 130 -16.65 36.12 36.00
N SER A 131 -15.79 37.09 35.76
CA SER A 131 -14.94 37.18 34.54
C SER A 131 -13.93 36.05 34.39
N ALA A 132 -13.33 35.57 35.50
CA ALA A 132 -12.38 34.45 35.45
C ALA A 132 -13.10 33.12 35.16
N LYS A 133 -14.28 32.91 35.77
CA LYS A 133 -15.12 31.75 35.50
C LYS A 133 -15.56 31.67 34.02
N ALA A 134 -15.93 32.82 33.45
CA ALA A 134 -16.32 32.94 32.04
C ALA A 134 -15.16 32.61 31.10
N LYS A 135 -13.92 33.06 31.39
CA LYS A 135 -12.73 32.75 30.58
C LYS A 135 -12.38 31.26 30.63
N ILE A 136 -12.48 30.64 31.80
CA ILE A 136 -12.24 29.20 31.96
C ILE A 136 -13.25 28.38 31.13
N ALA A 137 -14.53 28.70 31.22
CA ALA A 137 -15.57 28.03 30.43
C ALA A 137 -15.37 28.21 28.91
N GLN A 138 -14.93 29.41 28.47
CA GLN A 138 -14.58 29.65 27.06
C GLN A 138 -13.41 28.81 26.60
N GLN A 139 -12.35 28.71 27.42
CA GLN A 139 -11.19 27.86 27.10
C GLN A 139 -11.54 26.38 27.04
N GLU A 140 -12.37 25.89 27.96
CA GLU A 140 -12.86 24.50 27.93
C GLU A 140 -13.65 24.22 26.66
N SER A 141 -14.51 25.14 26.26
CA SER A 141 -15.26 25.03 25.00
C SER A 141 -14.33 24.95 23.78
N GLN A 142 -13.29 25.80 23.74
CA GLN A 142 -12.30 25.76 22.65
C GLN A 142 -11.52 24.46 22.62
N ILE A 143 -11.11 23.96 23.78
CA ILE A 143 -10.39 22.68 23.89
C ILE A 143 -11.26 21.53 23.40
N ASN A 144 -12.53 21.49 23.82
CA ASN A 144 -13.46 20.45 23.36
C ASN A 144 -13.66 20.51 21.84
N LEU A 145 -13.78 21.72 21.28
CA LEU A 145 -13.86 21.90 19.83
C LEU A 145 -12.60 21.41 19.10
N LEU A 146 -11.41 21.74 19.65
CA LEU A 146 -10.13 21.30 19.06
C LEU A 146 -9.97 19.79 19.15
N ASN A 147 -10.35 19.16 20.26
CA ASN A 147 -10.31 17.71 20.41
C ASN A 147 -11.25 17.01 19.41
N THR A 148 -12.45 17.57 19.19
CA THR A 148 -13.38 17.03 18.18
C THR A 148 -12.77 17.11 16.78
N LYS A 149 -12.22 18.27 16.40
CA LYS A 149 -11.56 18.44 15.09
C LYS A 149 -10.36 17.50 14.92
N LEU A 150 -9.55 17.34 15.97
CA LEU A 150 -8.41 16.43 15.94
C LEU A 150 -8.87 14.98 15.69
N SER A 151 -9.92 14.54 16.39
CA SER A 151 -10.50 13.21 16.17
C SER A 151 -11.04 13.03 14.75
N GLU A 152 -11.71 14.05 14.19
CA GLU A 152 -12.19 14.01 12.81
C GLU A 152 -11.04 13.91 11.79
N GLU A 153 -9.97 14.68 11.99
CA GLU A 153 -8.80 14.62 11.10
C GLU A 153 -8.05 13.27 11.21
N GLN A 154 -7.95 12.71 12.41
CA GLN A 154 -7.39 11.37 12.61
C GLN A 154 -8.18 10.30 11.86
N GLU A 155 -9.51 10.32 11.94
CA GLU A 155 -10.34 9.37 11.18
C GLU A 155 -10.15 9.54 9.66
N LYS A 156 -9.99 10.77 9.17
CA LYS A 156 -9.68 11.04 7.75
C LYS A 156 -8.32 10.45 7.36
N ILE A 157 -7.30 10.63 8.18
CA ILE A 157 -5.96 10.07 7.93
C ILE A 157 -6.03 8.53 7.88
N ILE A 158 -6.70 7.91 8.86
CA ILE A 158 -6.92 6.45 8.89
C ILE A 158 -7.65 5.97 7.63
N ALA A 159 -8.68 6.71 7.23
CA ALA A 159 -9.44 6.38 6.02
C ALA A 159 -8.59 6.47 4.75
N LEU A 160 -7.77 7.53 4.61
CA LEU A 160 -6.86 7.73 3.48
C LEU A 160 -5.77 6.64 3.44
N GLU A 161 -5.15 6.33 4.59
CA GLU A 161 -4.17 5.25 4.68
C GLU A 161 -4.81 3.92 4.26
N ASN A 162 -5.97 3.60 4.80
CA ASN A 162 -6.67 2.36 4.45
C ASN A 162 -7.10 2.33 2.97
N TYR A 163 -7.47 3.47 2.40
CA TYR A 163 -7.78 3.60 0.97
C TYR A 163 -6.54 3.34 0.11
N SER A 164 -5.37 3.85 0.49
CA SER A 164 -4.12 3.61 -0.24
C SER A 164 -3.70 2.14 -0.25
N ARG A 165 -4.08 1.39 0.82
CA ARG A 165 -3.78 -0.05 0.99
C ARG A 165 -4.85 -0.98 0.41
N ARG A 166 -5.92 -0.46 -0.17
CA ARG A 166 -7.08 -1.25 -0.63
C ARG A 166 -6.76 -2.29 -1.71
N GLU A 167 -5.67 -2.10 -2.44
CA GLU A 167 -5.19 -3.01 -3.49
C GLU A 167 -4.16 -4.02 -2.99
N ASN A 168 -3.77 -3.91 -1.70
CA ASN A 168 -2.79 -4.80 -1.12
C ASN A 168 -3.44 -6.05 -0.53
N LEU A 169 -2.71 -7.17 -0.62
CA LEU A 169 -2.94 -8.36 0.19
C LEU A 169 -1.67 -8.73 0.94
N ARG A 170 -1.83 -9.26 2.14
CA ARG A 170 -0.74 -9.84 2.92
C ARG A 170 -0.83 -11.36 2.87
N PHE A 171 0.26 -11.97 2.47
CA PHE A 171 0.48 -13.40 2.48
C PHE A 171 1.29 -13.74 3.74
N MET A 172 0.68 -14.49 4.62
CA MET A 172 1.19 -14.78 5.97
C MET A 172 1.70 -16.21 6.06
N ASN A 173 2.66 -16.44 6.96
CA ASN A 173 3.26 -17.75 7.24
C ASN A 173 3.91 -18.42 6.02
N ILE A 174 4.50 -17.61 5.13
CA ILE A 174 5.29 -18.10 4.01
C ILE A 174 6.74 -18.19 4.47
N PRO A 175 7.38 -19.38 4.45
CA PRO A 175 8.80 -19.53 4.82
C PRO A 175 9.70 -18.55 4.08
N GLU A 176 10.69 -17.99 4.77
CA GLU A 176 11.68 -17.11 4.16
C GLU A 176 12.80 -17.96 3.55
N GLN A 177 13.21 -17.64 2.33
CA GLN A 177 14.33 -18.28 1.66
C GLN A 177 15.42 -17.25 1.40
N GLU A 178 16.65 -17.68 1.42
CA GLU A 178 17.77 -16.84 1.05
C GLU A 178 17.69 -16.50 -0.44
N HIS A 179 17.81 -15.21 -0.79
CA HIS A 179 17.69 -14.71 -2.16
C HIS A 179 16.32 -14.98 -2.84
N GLU A 180 15.23 -15.06 -2.04
CA GLU A 180 13.89 -15.28 -2.58
C GLU A 180 13.43 -14.18 -3.55
N ASN A 181 12.70 -14.57 -4.59
CA ASN A 181 11.89 -13.65 -5.37
C ASN A 181 10.44 -13.68 -4.84
N CYS A 182 10.09 -12.68 -4.02
CA CYS A 182 8.74 -12.61 -3.46
C CYS A 182 7.62 -12.61 -4.51
N THR A 183 7.90 -12.07 -5.71
CA THR A 183 6.92 -12.04 -6.81
C THR A 183 6.63 -13.43 -7.33
N ASP A 184 7.67 -14.22 -7.57
CA ASP A 184 7.52 -15.61 -8.04
C ASP A 184 6.82 -16.46 -6.98
N THR A 185 7.18 -16.26 -5.69
CA THR A 185 6.51 -16.94 -4.58
C THR A 185 5.01 -16.61 -4.54
N VAL A 186 4.62 -15.34 -4.74
CA VAL A 186 3.20 -14.97 -4.75
C VAL A 186 2.49 -15.55 -5.97
N TYR A 187 3.12 -15.56 -7.14
CA TYR A 187 2.55 -16.22 -8.32
C TYR A 187 2.33 -17.71 -8.09
N ASP A 188 3.30 -18.40 -7.51
CA ASP A 188 3.19 -19.84 -7.19
C ASP A 188 2.02 -20.10 -6.21
N ILE A 189 1.89 -19.31 -5.15
CA ILE A 189 0.77 -19.43 -4.21
C ILE A 189 -0.58 -19.20 -4.92
N VAL A 190 -0.66 -18.21 -5.82
CA VAL A 190 -1.90 -17.89 -6.53
C VAL A 190 -2.25 -18.98 -7.55
N GLU A 191 -1.28 -19.50 -8.26
CA GLU A 191 -1.47 -20.51 -9.28
C GLU A 191 -1.69 -21.90 -8.69
N ASN A 192 -0.76 -22.37 -7.88
CA ASN A 192 -0.77 -23.73 -7.33
C ASN A 192 -1.58 -23.83 -6.03
N GLY A 193 -1.45 -22.84 -5.13
CA GLY A 193 -2.16 -22.85 -3.86
C GLY A 193 -3.64 -22.48 -3.97
N LEU A 194 -4.00 -21.54 -4.85
CA LEU A 194 -5.38 -21.09 -5.03
C LEU A 194 -6.04 -21.61 -6.31
N ASN A 195 -5.30 -22.27 -7.20
CA ASN A 195 -5.77 -22.70 -8.53
C ASN A 195 -6.42 -21.55 -9.33
N ILE A 196 -5.67 -20.44 -9.45
CA ILE A 196 -6.06 -19.26 -10.21
C ILE A 196 -5.03 -19.00 -11.29
N ASN A 197 -5.45 -18.90 -12.56
CA ASN A 197 -4.58 -18.52 -13.66
C ASN A 197 -3.96 -17.13 -13.44
N THR A 198 -2.64 -17.04 -13.51
CA THR A 198 -1.86 -15.83 -13.20
C THR A 198 -1.47 -15.01 -14.43
N GLN A 199 -1.76 -15.48 -15.67
CA GLN A 199 -1.33 -14.84 -16.92
C GLN A 199 -1.66 -13.36 -17.04
N ASN A 200 -2.78 -12.92 -16.44
CA ASN A 200 -3.25 -11.54 -16.49
C ASN A 200 -3.22 -10.85 -15.13
N ILE A 201 -2.53 -11.43 -14.14
CA ILE A 201 -2.37 -10.83 -12.82
C ILE A 201 -1.03 -10.11 -12.77
N TYR A 202 -1.08 -8.81 -12.48
CA TYR A 202 0.11 -7.96 -12.39
C TYR A 202 0.17 -7.29 -11.03
N PHE A 203 1.39 -7.06 -10.56
CA PHE A 203 1.66 -6.40 -9.29
C PHE A 203 2.42 -5.10 -9.50
N HIS A 204 2.05 -4.06 -8.78
CA HIS A 204 2.87 -2.86 -8.65
C HIS A 204 4.13 -3.12 -7.83
N ALA A 205 4.00 -3.87 -6.75
CA ALA A 205 5.10 -4.22 -5.87
C ALA A 205 4.78 -5.49 -5.09
N VAL A 206 5.81 -6.32 -4.85
CA VAL A 206 5.74 -7.49 -3.98
C VAL A 206 7.02 -7.54 -3.15
N HIS A 207 6.90 -7.54 -1.82
CA HIS A 207 8.06 -7.55 -0.93
C HIS A 207 7.70 -8.06 0.46
N ARG A 208 8.71 -8.47 1.23
CA ARG A 208 8.58 -8.79 2.67
C ARG A 208 8.46 -7.52 3.49
N VAL A 209 7.60 -7.55 4.52
CA VAL A 209 7.40 -6.42 5.43
C VAL A 209 8.06 -6.68 6.76
N GLY A 210 8.77 -5.67 7.26
CA GLY A 210 9.49 -5.72 8.52
C GLY A 210 11.00 -5.90 8.34
N LYS A 211 11.75 -5.64 9.40
CA LYS A 211 13.21 -5.77 9.38
C LYS A 211 13.61 -7.24 9.16
N PRO A 212 14.66 -7.51 8.37
CA PRO A 212 15.26 -8.84 8.32
C PRO A 212 15.62 -9.30 9.73
N ARG A 213 15.33 -10.56 10.03
CA ARG A 213 15.61 -11.12 11.35
C ARG A 213 16.90 -11.91 11.31
N SER A 214 17.56 -11.97 12.45
CA SER A 214 18.74 -12.81 12.64
C SER A 214 18.35 -14.29 12.57
N PRO A 215 19.19 -15.19 12.02
CA PRO A 215 18.93 -16.63 11.97
C PRO A 215 18.71 -17.28 13.34
N GLU A 216 19.17 -16.61 14.40
CA GLU A 216 19.03 -17.07 15.78
C GLU A 216 17.61 -16.90 16.36
N ASP A 217 16.77 -16.10 15.74
CA ASP A 217 15.39 -15.84 16.15
C ASP A 217 14.40 -16.90 15.61
N SER A 218 14.69 -18.19 15.79
CA SER A 218 13.92 -19.33 15.23
C SER A 218 12.49 -19.48 15.74
N HIS A 219 12.08 -18.72 16.75
CA HIS A 219 10.74 -18.83 17.36
C HIS A 219 9.69 -17.86 16.79
N HIS A 220 10.01 -17.10 15.76
CA HIS A 220 9.09 -16.10 15.20
C HIS A 220 8.49 -16.53 13.87
N HIS A 221 7.22 -16.16 13.67
CA HIS A 221 6.56 -16.33 12.38
C HIS A 221 7.32 -15.61 11.26
N PRO A 222 7.38 -16.18 10.05
CA PRO A 222 7.99 -15.53 8.90
C PRO A 222 7.40 -14.13 8.66
N ARG A 223 8.24 -13.21 8.14
CA ARG A 223 7.74 -11.88 7.76
C ARG A 223 6.69 -12.01 6.66
N PRO A 224 5.56 -11.30 6.75
CA PRO A 224 4.55 -11.35 5.72
C PRO A 224 5.06 -10.79 4.40
N ILE A 225 4.58 -11.33 3.28
CA ILE A 225 4.76 -10.73 1.96
C ILE A 225 3.55 -9.83 1.68
N ILE A 226 3.78 -8.58 1.33
CA ILE A 226 2.74 -7.70 0.78
C ILE A 226 2.82 -7.77 -0.74
N ALA A 227 1.68 -7.98 -1.39
CA ALA A 227 1.51 -7.85 -2.82
C ALA A 227 0.48 -6.75 -3.12
N ARG A 228 0.92 -5.70 -3.82
CA ARG A 228 0.06 -4.65 -4.33
C ARG A 228 -0.34 -4.98 -5.76
N PHE A 229 -1.61 -5.28 -5.94
CA PHE A 229 -2.17 -5.64 -7.24
C PHE A 229 -2.34 -4.41 -8.13
N LEU A 230 -2.12 -4.59 -9.44
CA LEU A 230 -2.40 -3.55 -10.43
C LEU A 230 -3.92 -3.38 -10.61
N CYS A 231 -4.65 -4.50 -10.61
CA CYS A 231 -6.10 -4.53 -10.76
C CYS A 231 -6.78 -4.97 -9.46
N ARG A 232 -7.78 -4.20 -9.03
CA ARG A 232 -8.56 -4.52 -7.83
C ARG A 232 -9.40 -5.78 -7.97
N GLU A 233 -9.89 -6.06 -9.17
CA GLU A 233 -10.69 -7.25 -9.44
C GLU A 233 -9.88 -8.52 -9.25
N ASP A 234 -8.62 -8.53 -9.69
CA ASP A 234 -7.70 -9.65 -9.49
C ASP A 234 -7.40 -9.85 -8.01
N ARG A 235 -7.14 -8.77 -7.30
CA ARG A 235 -6.95 -8.79 -5.86
C ARG A 235 -8.16 -9.38 -5.14
N ASP A 236 -9.38 -8.99 -5.51
CA ASP A 236 -10.62 -9.49 -4.91
C ASP A 236 -10.86 -10.96 -5.28
N ARG A 237 -10.52 -11.38 -6.49
CA ARG A 237 -10.55 -12.77 -6.95
C ARG A 237 -9.63 -13.65 -6.09
N VAL A 238 -8.38 -13.23 -5.89
CA VAL A 238 -7.42 -13.92 -5.05
C VAL A 238 -7.89 -13.97 -3.59
N PHE A 239 -8.37 -12.85 -3.05
CA PHE A 239 -8.85 -12.80 -1.68
C PHE A 239 -10.08 -13.69 -1.42
N LYS A 240 -11.02 -13.77 -2.36
CA LYS A 240 -12.18 -14.68 -2.26
C LYS A 240 -11.77 -16.15 -2.25
N ALA A 241 -10.74 -16.50 -3.00
CA ALA A 241 -10.24 -17.87 -3.09
C ALA A 241 -9.35 -18.30 -1.91
N LYS A 242 -8.98 -17.41 -0.97
CA LYS A 242 -8.05 -17.67 0.13
C LYS A 242 -8.32 -18.92 0.95
N GLY A 243 -9.60 -19.33 1.03
CA GLY A 243 -9.99 -20.56 1.76
C GLY A 243 -9.41 -21.84 1.15
N ARG A 244 -9.01 -21.83 -0.13
CA ARG A 244 -8.42 -22.98 -0.82
C ARG A 244 -7.02 -23.33 -0.29
N LEU A 245 -6.28 -22.35 0.27
CA LEU A 245 -4.97 -22.59 0.88
C LEU A 245 -4.98 -23.66 1.97
N ARG A 246 -6.11 -23.83 2.68
CA ARG A 246 -6.24 -24.88 3.71
C ARG A 246 -6.09 -26.30 3.16
N HIS A 247 -6.25 -26.47 1.86
CA HIS A 247 -6.15 -27.74 1.16
C HIS A 247 -4.87 -27.84 0.30
N SER A 248 -4.02 -26.80 0.35
CA SER A 248 -2.74 -26.80 -0.34
C SER A 248 -1.74 -27.70 0.40
N THR A 249 -1.05 -28.56 -0.34
CA THR A 249 0.05 -29.38 0.19
C THR A 249 1.32 -28.57 0.41
N ASP A 250 1.54 -27.58 -0.44
CA ASP A 250 2.79 -26.79 -0.45
C ASP A 250 2.76 -25.63 0.55
N TYR A 251 1.55 -25.14 0.88
CA TYR A 251 1.34 -23.99 1.75
C TYR A 251 0.29 -24.25 2.85
N PRO A 252 0.43 -25.32 3.67
CA PRO A 252 -0.64 -25.76 4.59
C PRO A 252 -0.95 -24.71 5.70
N ASP A 253 0.05 -23.95 6.12
CA ASP A 253 -0.07 -22.96 7.18
C ASP A 253 -0.25 -21.53 6.67
N ALA A 254 -0.20 -21.35 5.36
CA ALA A 254 -0.31 -20.04 4.74
C ALA A 254 -1.75 -19.51 4.78
N TYR A 255 -1.88 -18.22 4.98
CA TYR A 255 -3.17 -17.56 4.87
C TYR A 255 -3.04 -16.14 4.32
N ILE A 256 -4.12 -15.64 3.69
CA ILE A 256 -4.15 -14.33 3.06
C ILE A 256 -5.08 -13.40 3.85
N THR A 257 -4.60 -12.21 4.14
CA THR A 257 -5.36 -11.14 4.79
C THR A 257 -5.35 -9.87 3.95
N LYS A 258 -6.31 -8.97 4.22
CA LYS A 258 -6.25 -7.60 3.68
C LYS A 258 -5.15 -6.84 4.42
N ASP A 259 -4.51 -5.91 3.73
CA ASP A 259 -3.58 -4.96 4.34
C ASP A 259 -4.39 -3.75 4.83
N TYR A 260 -4.47 -3.58 6.14
CA TYR A 260 -5.18 -2.49 6.78
C TYR A 260 -4.20 -1.46 7.35
N ALA A 261 -4.65 -0.22 7.52
CA ALA A 261 -3.96 0.79 8.31
C ALA A 261 -3.63 0.28 9.72
N LYS A 262 -2.50 0.72 10.29
CA LYS A 262 -2.01 0.26 11.61
C LYS A 262 -3.08 0.41 12.70
N ALA A 263 -3.78 1.55 12.72
CA ALA A 263 -4.87 1.79 13.68
C ALA A 263 -5.98 0.74 13.55
N ILE A 264 -6.43 0.47 12.32
CA ILE A 264 -7.46 -0.54 12.05
C ILE A 264 -6.97 -1.95 12.41
N GLN A 265 -5.69 -2.25 12.17
CA GLN A 265 -5.12 -3.56 12.58
C GLN A 265 -5.17 -3.76 14.09
N LEU A 266 -4.87 -2.72 14.88
CA LEU A 266 -4.96 -2.76 16.34
C LEU A 266 -6.39 -2.98 16.82
N GLU A 267 -7.35 -2.20 16.30
CA GLU A 267 -8.77 -2.38 16.61
C GLU A 267 -9.25 -3.81 16.30
N ARG A 268 -8.90 -4.30 15.09
CA ARG A 268 -9.26 -5.67 14.68
C ARG A 268 -8.63 -6.73 15.57
N LYS A 269 -7.40 -6.54 16.06
CA LYS A 269 -6.74 -7.45 16.99
C LYS A 269 -7.55 -7.59 18.29
N GLU A 270 -8.08 -6.50 18.82
CA GLU A 270 -8.95 -6.52 20.00
C GLU A 270 -10.29 -7.20 19.71
N LEU A 271 -10.94 -6.87 18.59
CA LEU A 271 -12.19 -7.51 18.16
C LEU A 271 -12.02 -9.03 17.96
N ILE A 272 -10.91 -9.47 17.38
CA ILE A 272 -10.59 -10.88 17.16
C ILE A 272 -10.38 -11.60 18.51
N LYS A 273 -9.65 -10.97 19.45
CA LYS A 273 -9.49 -11.53 20.82
C LYS A 273 -10.86 -11.72 21.47
N ALA A 274 -11.71 -10.69 21.43
CA ALA A 274 -13.08 -10.76 21.98
C ALA A 274 -13.93 -11.83 21.27
N MET A 275 -13.80 -11.95 19.95
CA MET A 275 -14.46 -13.01 19.17
C MET A 275 -14.10 -14.42 19.66
N PHE A 276 -12.81 -14.66 19.92
CA PHE A 276 -12.36 -15.95 20.43
C PHE A 276 -12.92 -16.24 21.82
N ILE A 277 -12.99 -15.23 22.71
CA ILE A 277 -13.60 -15.35 24.04
C ILE A 277 -15.08 -15.67 23.92
N ALA A 278 -15.81 -14.96 23.05
CA ALA A 278 -17.23 -15.21 22.79
C ALA A 278 -17.47 -16.64 22.29
N ARG A 279 -16.65 -17.10 21.33
CA ARG A 279 -16.75 -18.48 20.81
C ARG A 279 -16.45 -19.53 21.87
N LYS A 280 -15.47 -19.31 22.76
CA LYS A 280 -15.21 -20.20 23.91
C LYS A 280 -16.39 -20.28 24.87
N LYS A 281 -17.20 -19.23 24.96
CA LYS A 281 -18.45 -19.19 25.73
C LYS A 281 -19.66 -19.77 24.98
N GLY A 282 -19.44 -20.37 23.79
CA GLY A 282 -20.51 -20.98 23.00
C GLY A 282 -21.38 -20.01 22.20
N MET A 283 -20.96 -18.71 22.09
CA MET A 283 -21.70 -17.72 21.33
C MET A 283 -21.31 -17.76 19.85
N SER A 284 -22.27 -17.53 18.95
CA SER A 284 -21.96 -17.31 17.53
C SER A 284 -21.31 -15.94 17.36
N ALA A 285 -20.03 -15.91 16.99
CA ALA A 285 -19.29 -14.67 16.85
C ALA A 285 -18.48 -14.65 15.55
N LYS A 286 -18.55 -13.54 14.80
CA LYS A 286 -17.78 -13.28 13.59
C LYS A 286 -17.28 -11.85 13.57
N GLU A 287 -16.10 -11.65 13.05
CA GLU A 287 -15.56 -10.31 12.78
C GLU A 287 -15.84 -9.96 11.32
N VAL A 288 -16.41 -8.78 11.11
CA VAL A 288 -16.75 -8.24 9.79
C VAL A 288 -16.25 -6.80 9.73
N ASP A 289 -15.22 -6.58 8.92
CA ASP A 289 -14.52 -5.30 8.79
C ASP A 289 -14.03 -4.75 10.14
N ARG A 290 -14.61 -3.68 10.67
CA ARG A 290 -14.28 -3.05 11.97
C ARG A 290 -15.30 -3.37 13.06
N ASN A 291 -16.09 -4.44 12.88
CA ASN A 291 -17.17 -4.80 13.79
C ASN A 291 -17.06 -6.24 14.24
N LEU A 292 -17.46 -6.48 15.46
CA LEU A 292 -17.68 -7.81 16.02
C LEU A 292 -19.19 -8.08 16.08
N VAL A 293 -19.64 -9.10 15.38
CA VAL A 293 -21.04 -9.55 15.41
C VAL A 293 -21.14 -10.77 16.31
N ILE A 294 -21.93 -10.67 17.38
CA ILE A 294 -22.17 -11.76 18.35
C ILE A 294 -23.69 -11.95 18.47
N ASN A 295 -24.18 -13.14 18.13
CA ASN A 295 -25.60 -13.46 18.17
C ASN A 295 -26.46 -12.35 17.52
N ASP A 296 -26.03 -11.92 16.29
CA ASP A 296 -26.63 -10.84 15.47
C ASP A 296 -26.53 -9.41 16.03
N ASN A 297 -25.96 -9.22 17.22
CA ASN A 297 -25.63 -7.89 17.74
C ASN A 297 -24.26 -7.40 17.23
N VAL A 298 -24.17 -6.13 16.87
CA VAL A 298 -22.96 -5.50 16.31
C VAL A 298 -22.26 -4.68 17.39
N TYR A 299 -20.97 -4.95 17.60
CA TYR A 299 -20.12 -4.26 18.56
C TYR A 299 -18.90 -3.65 17.86
N HIS A 300 -18.57 -2.42 18.24
CA HIS A 300 -17.30 -1.75 17.88
C HIS A 300 -16.30 -1.93 19.04
N VAL A 301 -15.02 -1.63 18.79
CA VAL A 301 -13.95 -1.74 19.80
C VAL A 301 -14.30 -1.04 21.11
N GLY A 302 -14.90 0.17 21.04
CA GLY A 302 -15.29 0.93 22.23
C GLY A 302 -16.47 0.36 23.02
N ASN A 303 -17.29 -0.53 22.43
CA ASN A 303 -18.54 -1.03 22.99
C ASN A 303 -18.51 -2.55 23.24
N ILE A 304 -17.33 -3.16 23.28
CA ILE A 304 -17.18 -4.57 23.61
C ILE A 304 -17.59 -4.78 25.07
N PRO A 305 -18.51 -5.72 25.38
CA PRO A 305 -18.87 -6.06 26.74
C PRO A 305 -17.64 -6.43 27.57
N ASP A 306 -17.54 -5.97 28.82
CA ASP A 306 -16.36 -6.19 29.66
C ASP A 306 -16.07 -7.68 29.88
N GLU A 307 -17.10 -8.52 29.88
CA GLU A 307 -16.98 -9.97 29.95
C GLU A 307 -16.24 -10.64 28.78
N LEU A 308 -16.12 -9.93 27.67
CA LEU A 308 -15.46 -10.36 26.43
C LEU A 308 -14.15 -9.63 26.18
N LYS A 309 -13.79 -8.66 27.01
CA LYS A 309 -12.49 -8.03 26.95
C LYS A 309 -11.42 -9.02 27.44
N PRO A 310 -10.27 -9.10 26.75
CA PRO A 310 -9.15 -9.87 27.29
C PRO A 310 -8.75 -9.29 28.64
N ALA A 311 -8.49 -10.18 29.63
CA ALA A 311 -7.89 -9.74 30.89
C ALA A 311 -6.65 -8.90 30.57
N ALA A 312 -6.51 -7.74 31.23
CA ALA A 312 -5.34 -6.89 31.05
C ALA A 312 -4.10 -7.77 31.27
N GLU A 313 -3.26 -7.89 30.23
CA GLU A 313 -1.96 -8.55 30.37
C GLU A 313 -1.21 -7.77 31.44
N SER A 314 -1.06 -8.34 32.63
CA SER A 314 -0.17 -7.79 33.64
C SER A 314 1.19 -7.70 32.97
N THR A 315 1.65 -6.47 32.75
CA THR A 315 3.00 -6.16 32.30
C THR A 315 3.95 -6.88 33.24
N ARG A 316 4.45 -8.05 32.80
CA ARG A 316 5.63 -8.65 33.43
C ARG A 316 6.80 -7.76 33.06
N SER A 317 7.25 -7.07 34.08
CA SER A 317 8.50 -6.29 34.15
C SER A 317 9.68 -7.11 33.67
#